data_ffe365d17910947dc5b310eb28c5e681
#
_entry.id   ffe365d17910947dc5b310eb28c5e681
#
_cell.length_a   1.000
_cell.length_b   1.000
_cell.length_c   1.000
_cell.angle_alpha   90.00
_cell.angle_beta   90.00
_cell.angle_gamma   90.00
#
_symmetry.space_group_name_H-M   'P 1'
#
loop_
_entity.id
_entity.type
_entity.pdbx_description
1 polymer ?
#
loop_
_entity_poly.entity_id
_entity_poly.type
_entity_poly.pdbx_seq_one_letter_code
_entity_poly.pdbx_strand_id
1 'polypeptide(L)'
;MPSARELNNSTKIAVATETRFRDEGDVYHISMAWSSDNWASAPLTGDEVGPSDRKLNFVQKAAAPYLAQFPSGETVLSYNASSLFTMQVGNAEASQWGETYQPFSGKGYWGATEIIDPHTLVAAMPATFVNSENKDAARIQIGQFVLNHRINASGMTPVIDADNSDWSAVSDALFIGSVSTTQAVFRFAYDAENVYCLVERLDKDLTTDDSMELIFQGGDATGTPLKISLIPDAVQYTIKCSHSSVTCKGAVHGTFGDTAADKGYVVEMAIPRTLLRVVADRLMFNATLYDQNGSDTFTGLTATNYEKWLPIVLKAATDPEPLPGEGDTGTGPSWNNGDTEGAWK
;
A
#
# COMPACT_ATOMS: atom_id res chain seq x y z
N MET A 1 4.67 -4.99 26.43
CA MET A 1 5.91 -4.23 26.11
C MET A 1 5.50 -2.91 25.46
N PRO A 2 6.14 -1.80 25.78
CA PRO A 2 5.90 -0.55 25.06
C PRO A 2 6.65 -0.55 23.72
N SER A 3 6.08 0.12 22.73
CA SER A 3 6.73 0.46 21.48
C SER A 3 6.68 1.98 21.32
N ALA A 4 7.81 2.59 21.02
CA ALA A 4 7.91 4.05 20.83
C ALA A 4 8.43 4.35 19.43
N ARG A 5 7.89 5.39 18.81
CA ARG A 5 8.29 5.87 17.49
C ARG A 5 8.35 7.39 17.47
N GLU A 6 9.47 7.94 17.02
CA GLU A 6 9.52 9.33 16.59
C GLU A 6 8.75 9.45 15.28
N LEU A 7 7.79 10.36 15.23
CA LEU A 7 6.92 10.52 14.07
C LEU A 7 7.60 11.39 13.03
N ASN A 8 7.62 10.92 11.79
CA ASN A 8 8.21 11.64 10.67
C ASN A 8 7.53 13.01 10.49
N ASN A 9 8.31 14.01 10.15
CA ASN A 9 7.85 15.39 9.94
C ASN A 9 7.13 16.03 11.15
N SER A 10 7.34 15.49 12.32
CA SER A 10 6.76 15.97 13.58
C SER A 10 7.82 16.00 14.67
N THR A 11 7.64 16.85 15.65
CA THR A 11 8.45 16.83 16.88
C THR A 11 7.87 15.85 17.93
N LYS A 12 6.89 15.04 17.51
CA LYS A 12 6.18 14.15 18.41
C LYS A 12 6.79 12.76 18.44
N ILE A 13 6.78 12.19 19.62
CA ILE A 13 7.03 10.76 19.84
C ILE A 13 5.71 10.13 20.22
N ALA A 14 5.32 9.09 19.49
CA ALA A 14 4.18 8.25 19.88
C ALA A 14 4.65 7.01 20.62
N VAL A 15 3.96 6.64 21.67
CA VAL A 15 4.21 5.43 22.45
C VAL A 15 2.94 4.60 22.53
N ALA A 16 3.01 3.35 22.10
CA ALA A 16 1.96 2.38 22.31
C ALA A 16 2.34 1.44 23.43
N THR A 17 1.48 1.25 24.40
CA THR A 17 1.73 0.38 25.56
C THR A 17 0.59 -0.59 25.78
N GLU A 18 0.91 -1.76 26.28
CA GLU A 18 -0.07 -2.66 26.84
C GLU A 18 -0.41 -2.20 28.27
N THR A 19 -1.67 -1.94 28.50
CA THR A 19 -2.18 -1.46 29.80
C THR A 19 -3.24 -2.41 30.31
N ARG A 20 -3.14 -2.75 31.59
CA ARG A 20 -4.09 -3.63 32.25
C ARG A 20 -5.04 -2.80 33.12
N PHE A 21 -6.32 -2.83 32.80
CA PHE A 21 -7.34 -2.15 33.56
C PHE A 21 -8.05 -3.12 34.53
N ARG A 22 -7.75 -2.98 35.82
CA ARG A 22 -8.32 -3.85 36.87
C ARG A 22 -9.82 -3.67 37.06
N ASP A 23 -10.29 -2.46 36.85
CA ASP A 23 -11.71 -2.10 37.02
C ASP A 23 -12.60 -2.72 35.93
N GLU A 24 -12.00 -3.20 34.86
CA GLU A 24 -12.69 -3.87 33.74
C GLU A 24 -12.45 -5.39 33.73
N GLY A 25 -12.11 -6.00 34.86
CA GLY A 25 -11.90 -7.44 34.95
C GLY A 25 -10.56 -7.92 34.44
N ASP A 26 -9.50 -7.15 34.69
CA ASP A 26 -8.14 -7.49 34.29
C ASP A 26 -7.94 -7.59 32.74
N VAL A 27 -8.67 -6.83 31.98
CA VAL A 27 -8.57 -6.82 30.52
C VAL A 27 -7.36 -6.00 30.08
N TYR A 28 -6.60 -6.54 29.14
CA TYR A 28 -5.50 -5.82 28.51
C TYR A 28 -6.02 -4.94 27.39
N HIS A 29 -5.50 -3.72 27.34
CA HIS A 29 -5.78 -2.74 26.30
C HIS A 29 -4.47 -2.19 25.75
N ILE A 30 -4.50 -1.65 24.55
CA ILE A 30 -3.41 -0.83 24.06
C ILE A 30 -3.77 0.62 24.31
N SER A 31 -2.88 1.31 24.99
CA SER A 31 -2.99 2.74 25.24
C SER A 31 -1.91 3.48 24.45
N MET A 32 -2.26 4.66 23.96
CA MET A 32 -1.33 5.53 23.26
C MET A 32 -1.03 6.76 24.10
N ALA A 33 0.20 7.22 24.02
CA ALA A 33 0.63 8.49 24.60
C ALA A 33 1.55 9.23 23.62
N TRP A 34 1.57 10.54 23.68
CA TRP A 34 2.37 11.39 22.80
C TRP A 34 3.17 12.40 23.60
N SER A 35 4.37 12.71 23.12
CA SER A 35 5.18 13.82 23.61
C SER A 35 5.64 14.68 22.42
N SER A 36 5.57 15.99 22.58
CA SER A 36 6.08 16.96 21.60
C SER A 36 7.37 17.64 22.02
N ASP A 37 7.94 17.27 23.16
CA ASP A 37 9.12 17.89 23.76
C ASP A 37 10.15 16.85 24.25
N ASN A 38 10.15 15.68 23.64
CA ASN A 38 10.98 14.54 24.03
C ASN A 38 10.82 14.14 25.51
N TRP A 39 9.59 14.28 26.01
CA TRP A 39 9.26 13.99 27.43
C TRP A 39 10.03 14.90 28.43
N ALA A 40 10.47 16.07 27.99
CA ALA A 40 11.14 17.03 28.86
C ALA A 40 10.20 17.65 29.90
N SER A 41 8.93 17.88 29.53
CA SER A 41 7.87 18.12 30.51
C SER A 41 7.46 16.83 31.20
N ALA A 42 7.05 16.92 32.43
CA ALA A 42 6.64 15.74 33.21
C ALA A 42 5.69 14.86 32.39
N PRO A 43 5.96 13.55 32.29
CA PRO A 43 5.05 12.64 31.63
C PRO A 43 3.67 12.77 32.28
N LEU A 44 2.63 12.66 31.48
CA LEU A 44 1.28 12.62 31.98
C LEU A 44 1.20 11.58 33.11
N THR A 45 0.79 11.99 34.29
CA THR A 45 0.55 11.05 35.38
C THR A 45 -0.64 10.16 35.02
N GLY A 46 -0.75 9.00 35.63
CA GLY A 46 -1.84 8.06 35.35
C GLY A 46 -3.24 8.65 35.50
N ASP A 47 -3.38 9.76 36.25
CA ASP A 47 -4.63 10.45 36.46
C ASP A 47 -5.02 11.42 35.31
N GLU A 48 -4.05 11.90 34.56
CA GLU A 48 -4.27 12.79 33.40
C GLU A 48 -4.60 12.01 32.13
N VAL A 49 -4.28 10.74 32.11
CA VAL A 49 -4.58 9.79 31.04
C VAL A 49 -5.77 8.94 31.45
N GLY A 50 -6.94 9.54 31.44
CA GLY A 50 -8.18 8.80 31.75
C GLY A 50 -8.30 7.56 30.85
N PRO A 51 -8.73 6.40 31.41
CA PRO A 51 -8.83 5.16 30.63
C PRO A 51 -9.72 5.26 29.39
N SER A 52 -10.68 6.19 29.40
CA SER A 52 -11.64 6.36 28.32
C SER A 52 -11.13 7.16 27.13
N ASP A 53 -10.23 8.11 27.33
CA ASP A 53 -9.91 9.11 26.31
C ASP A 53 -8.75 8.69 25.41
N ARG A 54 -8.03 7.62 25.77
CA ARG A 54 -6.82 7.16 25.07
C ARG A 54 -6.81 5.67 24.79
N LYS A 55 -7.95 5.01 24.97
CA LYS A 55 -8.15 3.67 24.46
C LYS A 55 -8.29 3.78 22.95
N LEU A 56 -7.36 3.21 22.22
CA LEU A 56 -7.72 2.81 20.86
C LEU A 56 -8.94 1.90 21.02
N ASN A 57 -9.99 2.11 20.23
CA ASN A 57 -11.25 1.37 20.32
C ASN A 57 -11.04 -0.11 19.95
N PHE A 58 -10.39 -0.87 20.82
CA PHE A 58 -10.23 -2.31 20.63
C PHE A 58 -11.28 -3.07 21.39
N VAL A 59 -11.82 -4.02 20.70
CA VAL A 59 -12.59 -5.10 21.31
C VAL A 59 -11.60 -5.98 22.06
N GLN A 60 -11.72 -6.04 23.36
CA GLN A 60 -11.17 -6.97 24.36
C GLN A 60 -9.91 -7.80 23.99
N LYS A 61 -8.89 -7.80 24.85
CA LYS A 61 -7.66 -8.60 24.80
C LYS A 61 -6.71 -8.22 23.67
N ALA A 62 -6.32 -6.96 23.62
CA ALA A 62 -5.23 -6.49 22.78
C ALA A 62 -3.94 -6.38 23.60
N ALA A 63 -2.86 -6.93 23.08
CA ALA A 63 -1.58 -7.03 23.75
C ALA A 63 -0.41 -6.87 22.75
N ALA A 64 0.79 -6.65 23.26
CA ALA A 64 2.02 -6.60 22.48
C ALA A 64 1.98 -5.60 21.32
N PRO A 65 1.75 -4.30 21.56
CA PRO A 65 1.72 -3.31 20.50
C PRO A 65 3.10 -3.06 19.90
N TYR A 66 3.12 -2.79 18.59
CA TYR A 66 4.30 -2.34 17.88
C TYR A 66 3.94 -1.25 16.89
N LEU A 67 4.70 -0.15 16.88
CA LEU A 67 4.51 1.00 16.01
C LEU A 67 5.59 1.03 14.93
N ALA A 68 5.15 1.22 13.69
CA ALA A 68 6.00 1.56 12.56
C ALA A 68 5.38 2.76 11.82
N GLN A 69 6.16 3.49 11.03
CA GLN A 69 5.65 4.60 10.23
C GLN A 69 6.32 4.60 8.86
N PHE A 70 5.51 4.72 7.82
CA PHE A 70 5.99 4.89 6.45
C PHE A 70 6.66 6.26 6.26
N PRO A 71 7.61 6.40 5.32
CA PRO A 71 8.22 7.70 5.01
C PRO A 71 7.20 8.77 4.62
N SER A 72 6.08 8.38 4.01
CA SER A 72 4.96 9.23 3.64
C SER A 72 4.12 9.71 4.83
N GLY A 73 4.31 9.12 6.01
CA GLY A 73 3.68 9.54 7.25
C GLY A 73 2.67 8.57 7.84
N GLU A 74 2.09 7.67 7.05
CA GLU A 74 1.12 6.71 7.57
C GLU A 74 1.76 5.85 8.66
N THR A 75 1.07 5.75 9.80
CA THR A 75 1.54 4.96 10.94
C THR A 75 0.87 3.59 10.92
N VAL A 76 1.61 2.56 11.25
CA VAL A 76 1.09 1.21 11.41
C VAL A 76 1.20 0.81 12.88
N LEU A 77 0.08 0.44 13.45
CA LEU A 77 0.03 -0.21 14.75
C LEU A 77 -0.28 -1.68 14.54
N SER A 78 0.64 -2.54 14.94
CA SER A 78 0.39 -3.98 15.02
C SER A 78 0.28 -4.43 16.47
N TYR A 79 -0.56 -5.41 16.72
CA TYR A 79 -0.83 -5.95 18.04
C TYR A 79 -1.49 -7.33 17.94
N ASN A 80 -1.64 -8.00 19.06
CA ASN A 80 -2.42 -9.22 19.15
C ASN A 80 -3.80 -8.94 19.73
N ALA A 81 -4.85 -9.28 19.01
CA ALA A 81 -6.23 -9.28 19.47
C ALA A 81 -6.81 -10.69 19.43
N SER A 82 -7.27 -11.21 20.56
CA SER A 82 -7.82 -12.58 20.66
C SER A 82 -6.88 -13.66 20.10
N SER A 83 -5.58 -13.50 20.33
CA SER A 83 -4.51 -14.38 19.82
C SER A 83 -4.29 -14.30 18.30
N LEU A 84 -4.86 -13.33 17.62
CA LEU A 84 -4.62 -13.07 16.20
C LEU A 84 -3.76 -11.82 16.03
N PHE A 85 -2.78 -11.89 15.18
CA PHE A 85 -2.01 -10.73 14.78
C PHE A 85 -2.90 -9.77 14.00
N THR A 86 -2.94 -8.53 14.43
CA THR A 86 -3.82 -7.50 13.89
C THR A 86 -3.01 -6.27 13.56
N MET A 87 -3.30 -5.64 12.45
CA MET A 87 -2.71 -4.37 12.04
C MET A 87 -3.81 -3.33 11.78
N GLN A 88 -3.48 -2.07 12.06
CA GLN A 88 -4.26 -0.91 11.64
C GLN A 88 -3.33 0.14 11.05
N VAL A 89 -3.79 0.83 10.03
CA VAL A 89 -3.11 2.00 9.48
C VAL A 89 -3.74 3.25 10.09
N GLY A 90 -2.89 4.14 10.53
CA GLY A 90 -3.29 5.41 11.13
C GLY A 90 -2.70 6.61 10.39
N ASN A 91 -3.15 7.79 10.78
CA ASN A 91 -2.60 9.05 10.31
C ASN A 91 -1.17 9.26 10.85
N ALA A 92 -0.49 10.28 10.33
CA ALA A 92 0.90 10.56 10.69
C ALA A 92 1.10 10.94 12.16
N GLU A 93 0.07 11.45 12.80
CA GLU A 93 0.05 11.78 14.23
C GLU A 93 -0.21 10.56 15.11
N ALA A 94 -0.43 9.37 14.51
CA ALA A 94 -0.82 8.15 15.22
C ALA A 94 -2.05 8.34 16.15
N SER A 95 -2.94 9.26 15.80
CA SER A 95 -4.09 9.68 16.61
C SER A 95 -5.44 9.20 16.08
N GLN A 96 -5.49 8.82 14.80
CA GLN A 96 -6.68 8.27 14.14
C GLN A 96 -6.29 6.96 13.45
N TRP A 97 -7.17 5.96 13.55
CA TRP A 97 -6.89 4.61 13.07
C TRP A 97 -8.02 4.10 12.20
N GLY A 98 -7.64 3.47 11.08
CA GLY A 98 -8.56 2.83 10.15
C GLY A 98 -9.05 1.45 10.63
N GLU A 99 -9.60 0.68 9.72
CA GLU A 99 -10.11 -0.66 9.99
C GLU A 99 -8.99 -1.62 10.37
N THR A 100 -9.37 -2.67 11.10
CA THR A 100 -8.45 -3.74 11.49
C THR A 100 -8.22 -4.72 10.34
N TYR A 101 -6.96 -5.15 10.19
CA TYR A 101 -6.57 -6.16 9.24
C TYR A 101 -5.83 -7.30 9.94
N GLN A 102 -6.24 -8.53 9.69
CA GLN A 102 -5.67 -9.74 10.29
C GLN A 102 -5.07 -10.63 9.20
N PRO A 103 -3.77 -10.44 8.86
CA PRO A 103 -3.16 -11.08 7.72
C PRO A 103 -2.82 -12.56 7.93
N PHE A 104 -2.66 -12.98 9.18
CA PHE A 104 -2.24 -14.33 9.51
C PHE A 104 -3.37 -15.17 10.08
N SER A 105 -3.47 -16.41 9.64
CA SER A 105 -4.45 -17.39 10.14
C SER A 105 -4.00 -18.09 11.42
N GLY A 106 -2.70 -18.10 11.69
CA GLY A 106 -2.13 -18.74 12.89
C GLY A 106 -2.40 -17.94 14.16
N LYS A 107 -2.63 -18.64 15.26
CA LYS A 107 -2.70 -18.03 16.59
C LYS A 107 -1.30 -17.81 17.13
N GLY A 108 -1.02 -16.62 17.63
CA GLY A 108 0.28 -16.30 18.18
C GLY A 108 0.28 -15.02 18.99
N TYR A 109 1.44 -14.70 19.54
CA TYR A 109 1.68 -13.52 20.36
C TYR A 109 3.01 -12.87 19.99
N TRP A 110 3.17 -11.58 20.29
CA TRP A 110 4.42 -10.84 20.14
C TRP A 110 4.94 -10.79 18.69
N GLY A 111 4.10 -10.39 17.79
CA GLY A 111 4.54 -10.05 16.44
C GLY A 111 5.23 -8.68 16.40
N ALA A 112 6.03 -8.48 15.37
CA ALA A 112 6.68 -7.21 15.07
C ALA A 112 6.52 -6.88 13.58
N THR A 113 6.63 -5.59 13.26
CA THR A 113 6.55 -5.07 11.90
C THR A 113 7.73 -4.16 11.62
N GLU A 114 8.23 -4.22 10.39
CA GLU A 114 9.29 -3.32 9.90
C GLU A 114 8.95 -2.84 8.50
N ILE A 115 9.19 -1.55 8.24
CA ILE A 115 9.00 -0.95 6.93
C ILE A 115 10.32 -1.06 6.17
N ILE A 116 10.30 -1.71 5.02
CA ILE A 116 11.49 -2.03 4.23
C ILE A 116 11.65 -1.15 3.00
N ASP A 117 10.57 -0.51 2.53
CA ASP A 117 10.57 0.47 1.46
C ASP A 117 9.37 1.43 1.62
N PRO A 118 9.20 2.46 0.75
CA PRO A 118 8.13 3.45 0.91
C PRO A 118 6.70 2.90 1.00
N HIS A 119 6.47 1.69 0.51
CA HIS A 119 5.13 1.09 0.49
C HIS A 119 5.04 -0.27 1.16
N THR A 120 6.18 -0.90 1.50
CA THR A 120 6.21 -2.29 1.94
C THR A 120 6.54 -2.42 3.42
N LEU A 121 5.73 -3.20 4.09
CA LEU A 121 5.90 -3.60 5.48
C LEU A 121 6.08 -5.11 5.55
N VAL A 122 7.07 -5.56 6.30
CA VAL A 122 7.23 -6.97 6.69
C VAL A 122 6.70 -7.15 8.09
N ALA A 123 5.88 -8.16 8.30
CA ALA A 123 5.42 -8.57 9.62
C ALA A 123 5.88 -10.00 9.90
N ALA A 124 6.25 -10.26 11.14
CA ALA A 124 6.63 -11.59 11.61
C ALA A 124 5.98 -11.87 12.96
N MET A 125 5.49 -13.07 13.16
CA MET A 125 5.01 -13.51 14.46
C MET A 125 5.27 -15.00 14.71
N PRO A 126 5.56 -15.42 15.94
CA PRO A 126 5.50 -16.82 16.32
C PRO A 126 4.06 -17.29 16.34
N ALA A 127 3.78 -18.42 15.73
CA ALA A 127 2.44 -18.99 15.65
C ALA A 127 2.46 -20.48 16.01
N THR A 128 1.35 -20.93 16.56
CA THR A 128 1.11 -22.35 16.83
C THR A 128 0.16 -22.91 15.79
N PHE A 129 0.52 -24.01 15.18
CA PHE A 129 -0.25 -24.76 14.20
C PHE A 129 -0.42 -26.19 14.66
N VAL A 130 -1.47 -26.84 14.20
CA VAL A 130 -1.62 -28.28 14.36
C VAL A 130 -0.90 -28.96 13.18
N ASN A 131 0.08 -29.80 13.48
CA ASN A 131 0.82 -30.53 12.46
C ASN A 131 0.04 -31.77 11.94
N SER A 132 0.61 -32.49 10.97
CA SER A 132 0.00 -33.69 10.39
C SER A 132 -0.21 -34.83 11.38
N GLU A 133 0.45 -34.81 12.54
CA GLU A 133 0.27 -35.77 13.64
C GLU A 133 -0.76 -35.29 14.68
N ASN A 134 -1.52 -34.23 14.37
CA ASN A 134 -2.49 -33.60 15.27
C ASN A 134 -1.87 -33.08 16.58
N LYS A 135 -0.61 -32.63 16.52
CA LYS A 135 0.11 -32.01 17.65
C LYS A 135 0.41 -30.55 17.37
N ASP A 136 0.46 -29.76 18.41
CA ASP A 136 0.88 -28.37 18.34
C ASP A 136 2.33 -28.28 17.88
N ALA A 137 2.57 -27.44 16.87
CA ALA A 137 3.89 -27.15 16.35
C ALA A 137 4.10 -25.63 16.30
N ALA A 138 5.18 -25.16 16.91
CA ALA A 138 5.58 -23.77 16.84
C ALA A 138 6.25 -23.45 15.49
N ARG A 139 5.85 -22.34 14.85
CA ARG A 139 6.43 -21.83 13.61
C ARG A 139 6.53 -20.31 13.69
N ILE A 140 7.30 -19.73 12.80
CA ILE A 140 7.27 -18.29 12.54
C ILE A 140 6.48 -18.09 11.25
N GLN A 141 5.44 -17.26 11.33
CA GLN A 141 4.80 -16.71 10.13
C GLN A 141 5.45 -15.38 9.79
N ILE A 142 5.79 -15.22 8.53
CA ILE A 142 6.32 -13.98 7.98
C ILE A 142 5.45 -13.60 6.79
N GLY A 143 5.06 -12.35 6.70
CA GLY A 143 4.31 -11.81 5.57
C GLY A 143 4.89 -10.48 5.14
N GLN A 144 4.83 -10.23 3.85
CA GLN A 144 5.13 -8.94 3.24
C GLN A 144 3.82 -8.31 2.79
N PHE A 145 3.61 -7.05 3.14
CA PHE A 145 2.36 -6.34 2.87
C PHE A 145 2.68 -5.01 2.19
N VAL A 146 2.04 -4.78 1.06
CA VAL A 146 2.15 -3.51 0.34
C VAL A 146 0.97 -2.62 0.72
N LEU A 147 1.27 -1.44 1.22
CA LEU A 147 0.27 -0.43 1.51
C LEU A 147 -0.02 0.37 0.25
N ASN A 148 -1.21 0.19 -0.32
CA ASN A 148 -1.69 1.02 -1.41
C ASN A 148 -2.25 2.32 -0.85
N HIS A 149 -1.45 3.38 -0.97
CA HIS A 149 -1.82 4.74 -0.59
C HIS A 149 -1.45 5.69 -1.73
N ARG A 150 -0.93 6.86 -1.50
CA ARG A 150 -0.46 7.74 -2.57
C ARG A 150 0.86 7.26 -3.20
N ILE A 151 1.17 7.75 -4.39
CA ILE A 151 2.48 7.61 -5.02
C ILE A 151 3.02 8.98 -5.42
N ASN A 152 4.31 9.20 -5.20
CA ASN A 152 4.99 10.41 -5.62
C ASN A 152 5.63 10.17 -6.99
N ALA A 153 5.20 10.94 -7.98
CA ALA A 153 5.83 10.91 -9.28
C ALA A 153 7.19 11.62 -9.25
N SER A 154 8.18 11.09 -9.95
CA SER A 154 9.51 11.69 -10.04
C SER A 154 9.57 12.76 -11.12
N GLY A 155 10.21 13.90 -10.85
CA GLY A 155 10.45 14.95 -11.84
C GLY A 155 11.55 14.54 -12.82
N MET A 156 11.19 13.81 -13.86
CA MET A 156 12.10 13.36 -14.92
C MET A 156 11.34 13.09 -16.22
N THR A 157 12.08 13.05 -17.34
CA THR A 157 11.56 12.74 -18.67
C THR A 157 12.17 11.43 -19.16
N PRO A 158 11.50 10.29 -18.96
CA PRO A 158 11.99 9.00 -19.46
C PRO A 158 11.88 8.89 -20.98
N VAL A 159 12.68 8.02 -21.57
CA VAL A 159 12.56 7.65 -22.99
C VAL A 159 11.48 6.59 -23.11
N ILE A 160 10.56 6.75 -24.05
CA ILE A 160 9.49 5.77 -24.29
C ILE A 160 9.94 4.78 -25.35
N ASP A 161 10.64 3.72 -24.94
CA ASP A 161 11.24 2.72 -25.82
C ASP A 161 10.93 1.26 -25.43
N ALA A 162 10.21 1.05 -24.32
CA ALA A 162 9.90 -0.23 -23.68
C ALA A 162 11.11 -0.88 -22.97
N ASP A 163 12.14 -0.08 -22.65
CA ASP A 163 13.23 -0.46 -21.77
C ASP A 163 13.10 0.33 -20.45
N ASN A 164 12.89 -0.38 -19.35
CA ASN A 164 12.67 0.23 -18.03
C ASN A 164 13.96 0.67 -17.32
N SER A 165 15.12 0.63 -17.98
CA SER A 165 16.42 0.90 -17.33
C SER A 165 16.57 2.32 -16.82
N ASP A 166 16.00 3.31 -17.50
CA ASP A 166 16.02 4.71 -17.11
C ASP A 166 15.08 5.02 -15.92
N TRP A 167 14.16 4.13 -15.58
CA TRP A 167 13.29 4.23 -14.42
C TRP A 167 13.93 3.77 -13.10
N SER A 168 15.17 3.33 -13.14
CA SER A 168 15.89 2.82 -11.96
C SER A 168 16.00 3.85 -10.81
N ALA A 169 15.94 5.13 -11.13
CA ALA A 169 15.92 6.22 -10.13
C ALA A 169 14.54 6.46 -9.51
N VAL A 170 13.46 5.90 -10.07
CA VAL A 170 12.10 6.04 -9.54
C VAL A 170 11.86 4.91 -8.54
N SER A 171 12.09 5.19 -7.26
CA SER A 171 11.95 4.19 -6.19
C SER A 171 10.51 3.97 -5.76
N ASP A 172 9.64 4.97 -5.97
CA ASP A 172 8.24 4.91 -5.53
C ASP A 172 7.41 4.09 -6.53
N ALA A 173 6.71 3.06 -6.04
CA ALA A 173 5.98 2.12 -6.88
C ALA A 173 4.71 1.60 -6.20
N LEU A 174 3.64 1.43 -6.96
CA LEU A 174 2.41 0.79 -6.53
C LEU A 174 2.31 -0.62 -7.10
N PHE A 175 1.67 -1.50 -6.36
CA PHE A 175 1.47 -2.89 -6.73
C PHE A 175 -0.02 -3.24 -6.76
N ILE A 176 -0.41 -4.08 -7.71
CA ILE A 176 -1.72 -4.71 -7.79
C ILE A 176 -1.56 -6.18 -8.17
N GLY A 177 -2.44 -7.02 -7.68
CA GLY A 177 -2.41 -8.45 -7.97
C GLY A 177 -1.53 -9.26 -7.02
N SER A 178 -1.27 -10.51 -7.38
CA SER A 178 -0.51 -11.48 -6.58
C SER A 178 0.57 -12.16 -7.42
N VAL A 179 1.74 -12.37 -6.83
CA VAL A 179 2.86 -13.09 -7.48
C VAL A 179 2.49 -14.53 -7.86
N SER A 180 1.50 -15.13 -7.19
CA SER A 180 1.06 -16.50 -7.49
C SER A 180 0.26 -16.61 -8.80
N THR A 181 -0.35 -15.53 -9.24
CA THR A 181 -1.16 -15.47 -10.46
C THR A 181 -0.59 -14.45 -11.45
N THR A 182 -0.98 -13.22 -11.28
CA THR A 182 -0.50 -12.09 -12.09
C THR A 182 -0.36 -10.86 -11.20
N GLN A 183 0.64 -10.06 -11.45
CA GLN A 183 0.94 -8.85 -10.70
C GLN A 183 1.34 -7.72 -11.65
N ALA A 184 0.98 -6.50 -11.32
CA ALA A 184 1.48 -5.31 -12.02
C ALA A 184 2.11 -4.33 -11.03
N VAL A 185 3.19 -3.71 -11.46
CA VAL A 185 3.91 -2.65 -10.76
C VAL A 185 3.79 -1.38 -11.58
N PHE A 186 3.48 -0.27 -10.93
CA PHE A 186 3.30 1.04 -11.55
C PHE A 186 4.28 2.04 -10.96
N ARG A 187 4.98 2.77 -11.83
CA ARG A 187 5.80 3.92 -11.46
C ARG A 187 5.38 5.13 -12.27
N PHE A 188 5.54 6.30 -11.68
CA PHE A 188 5.14 7.56 -12.31
C PHE A 188 6.29 8.56 -12.32
N ALA A 189 6.36 9.30 -13.42
CA ALA A 189 7.24 10.44 -13.58
C ALA A 189 6.46 11.59 -14.23
N TYR A 190 7.02 12.80 -14.25
CA TYR A 190 6.39 13.94 -14.89
C TYR A 190 7.42 14.99 -15.32
N ASP A 191 7.02 15.77 -16.31
CA ASP A 191 7.65 17.02 -16.69
C ASP A 191 6.60 18.13 -16.93
N ALA A 192 6.97 19.19 -17.59
CA ALA A 192 6.05 20.29 -17.88
C ALA A 192 4.90 19.91 -18.82
N GLU A 193 5.11 18.92 -19.70
CA GLU A 193 4.21 18.57 -20.80
C GLU A 193 3.45 17.26 -20.55
N ASN A 194 4.08 16.32 -19.89
CA ASN A 194 3.56 14.96 -19.75
C ASN A 194 3.54 14.45 -18.31
N VAL A 195 2.67 13.49 -18.06
CA VAL A 195 2.80 12.51 -16.98
C VAL A 195 3.21 11.20 -17.64
N TYR A 196 4.23 10.58 -17.10
CA TYR A 196 4.75 9.31 -17.58
C TYR A 196 4.31 8.18 -16.66
N CYS A 197 4.03 7.03 -17.24
CA CYS A 197 3.70 5.83 -16.49
C CYS A 197 4.50 4.65 -17.03
N LEU A 198 5.24 3.98 -16.15
CA LEU A 198 5.80 2.66 -16.38
C LEU A 198 4.88 1.62 -15.76
N VAL A 199 4.57 0.60 -16.54
CA VAL A 199 3.84 -0.59 -16.07
C VAL A 199 4.71 -1.82 -16.31
N GLU A 200 4.98 -2.57 -15.26
CA GLU A 200 5.64 -3.87 -15.33
C GLU A 200 4.62 -4.93 -14.90
N ARG A 201 4.09 -5.69 -15.84
CA ARG A 201 3.22 -6.81 -15.55
C ARG A 201 4.04 -8.08 -15.43
N LEU A 202 3.94 -8.75 -14.30
CA LEU A 202 4.51 -10.07 -14.06
C LEU A 202 3.40 -11.11 -14.23
N ASP A 203 3.55 -11.97 -15.21
CA ASP A 203 2.56 -12.97 -15.56
C ASP A 203 3.26 -14.23 -16.07
N LYS A 204 2.88 -15.36 -15.54
CA LYS A 204 3.53 -16.65 -15.89
C LYS A 204 2.88 -17.35 -17.07
N ASP A 205 1.62 -17.02 -17.35
CA ASP A 205 0.80 -17.69 -18.38
C ASP A 205 0.17 -16.63 -19.30
N LEU A 206 1.01 -16.01 -20.15
CA LEU A 206 0.55 -14.92 -21.03
C LEU A 206 -0.49 -15.37 -22.03
N THR A 207 -1.62 -14.68 -22.01
CA THR A 207 -2.72 -14.84 -22.96
C THR A 207 -3.13 -13.50 -23.58
N THR A 208 -4.00 -13.51 -24.57
CA THR A 208 -4.57 -12.27 -25.13
C THR A 208 -5.58 -11.59 -24.21
N ASP A 209 -6.04 -12.27 -23.16
CA ASP A 209 -6.98 -11.75 -22.17
C ASP A 209 -6.28 -10.92 -21.08
N ASP A 210 -4.94 -10.98 -21.03
CA ASP A 210 -4.11 -10.29 -20.05
C ASP A 210 -3.96 -8.82 -20.33
N SER A 211 -5.10 -8.14 -20.39
CA SER A 211 -5.20 -6.70 -20.61
C SER A 211 -5.18 -5.91 -19.30
N MET A 212 -5.02 -4.61 -19.40
CA MET A 212 -5.19 -3.69 -18.29
C MET A 212 -6.02 -2.48 -18.71
N GLU A 213 -6.79 -1.92 -17.79
CA GLU A 213 -7.41 -0.61 -17.90
C GLU A 213 -6.81 0.33 -16.86
N LEU A 214 -6.17 1.40 -17.31
CA LEU A 214 -5.67 2.48 -16.49
C LEU A 214 -6.68 3.62 -16.53
N ILE A 215 -6.99 4.19 -15.37
CA ILE A 215 -8.00 5.23 -15.27
C ILE A 215 -7.45 6.39 -14.45
N PHE A 216 -7.46 7.58 -15.04
CA PHE A 216 -7.01 8.82 -14.43
C PHE A 216 -8.19 9.77 -14.27
N GLN A 217 -8.34 10.33 -13.07
CA GLN A 217 -9.34 11.34 -12.76
C GLN A 217 -8.67 12.62 -12.26
N GLY A 218 -9.40 13.74 -12.32
CA GLY A 218 -8.90 15.00 -11.77
C GLY A 218 -8.50 14.88 -10.30
N GLY A 219 -7.50 15.64 -9.89
CA GLY A 219 -7.01 15.64 -8.51
C GLY A 219 -8.05 16.10 -7.47
N ASP A 220 -9.12 16.75 -7.93
CA ASP A 220 -10.32 17.12 -7.16
C ASP A 220 -11.46 16.10 -7.28
N ALA A 221 -11.17 14.92 -7.83
CA ALA A 221 -12.13 13.84 -8.08
C ALA A 221 -13.32 14.24 -9.00
N THR A 222 -13.15 15.26 -9.84
CA THR A 222 -14.20 15.76 -10.76
C THR A 222 -13.80 15.64 -12.23
N GLY A 223 -14.76 15.79 -13.13
CA GLY A 223 -14.57 15.74 -14.57
C GLY A 223 -14.76 14.33 -15.15
N THR A 224 -14.47 14.18 -16.44
CA THR A 224 -14.53 12.88 -17.13
C THR A 224 -13.19 12.16 -16.98
N PRO A 225 -13.17 10.92 -16.50
CA PRO A 225 -11.93 10.14 -16.40
C PRO A 225 -11.31 9.88 -17.76
N LEU A 226 -10.00 9.96 -17.83
CA LEU A 226 -9.22 9.41 -18.95
C LEU A 226 -9.04 7.91 -18.73
N LYS A 227 -9.49 7.11 -19.70
CA LYS A 227 -9.30 5.65 -19.70
C LYS A 227 -8.32 5.24 -20.79
N ILE A 228 -7.36 4.39 -20.42
CA ILE A 228 -6.35 3.84 -21.32
C ILE A 228 -6.36 2.34 -21.15
N SER A 229 -6.72 1.61 -22.21
CA SER A 229 -6.61 0.16 -22.23
C SER A 229 -5.29 -0.25 -22.85
N LEU A 230 -4.61 -1.18 -22.18
CA LEU A 230 -3.39 -1.84 -22.65
C LEU A 230 -3.74 -3.26 -23.00
N ILE A 231 -3.61 -3.60 -24.28
CA ILE A 231 -4.07 -4.87 -24.85
C ILE A 231 -2.89 -5.60 -25.50
N PRO A 232 -2.58 -6.83 -25.05
CA PRO A 232 -1.55 -7.65 -25.68
C PRO A 232 -1.87 -7.96 -27.16
N ASP A 233 -0.85 -7.90 -27.99
CA ASP A 233 -0.90 -8.32 -29.41
C ASP A 233 -0.02 -9.54 -29.61
N ALA A 234 -0.63 -10.72 -29.66
CA ALA A 234 0.06 -11.98 -29.84
C ALA A 234 0.72 -12.16 -31.20
N VAL A 235 0.35 -11.35 -32.20
CA VAL A 235 0.95 -11.43 -33.57
C VAL A 235 2.23 -10.60 -33.63
N GLN A 236 2.22 -9.43 -33.01
CA GLN A 236 3.39 -8.51 -33.09
C GLN A 236 4.25 -8.55 -31.81
N TYR A 237 3.86 -9.31 -30.80
CA TYR A 237 4.53 -9.39 -29.50
C TYR A 237 4.76 -8.02 -28.86
N THR A 238 3.72 -7.19 -28.91
CA THR A 238 3.71 -5.84 -28.36
C THR A 238 2.42 -5.56 -27.59
N ILE A 239 2.33 -4.39 -26.98
CA ILE A 239 1.14 -3.95 -26.26
C ILE A 239 0.52 -2.76 -26.99
N LYS A 240 -0.75 -2.86 -27.33
CA LYS A 240 -1.54 -1.78 -27.92
C LYS A 240 -2.13 -0.89 -26.86
N CYS A 241 -1.99 0.41 -27.06
CA CYS A 241 -2.66 1.44 -26.25
C CYS A 241 -3.91 1.93 -26.98
N SER A 242 -5.04 2.00 -26.28
CA SER A 242 -6.32 2.40 -26.88
C SER A 242 -6.43 3.89 -27.19
N HIS A 243 -5.59 4.76 -26.61
CA HIS A 243 -5.71 6.21 -26.74
C HIS A 243 -4.66 6.79 -27.71
N SER A 244 -5.10 7.30 -28.86
CA SER A 244 -4.21 7.75 -29.96
C SER A 244 -3.31 8.95 -29.64
N SER A 245 -3.67 9.77 -28.65
CA SER A 245 -2.88 10.93 -28.22
C SER A 245 -1.85 10.58 -27.13
N VAL A 246 -1.81 9.34 -26.65
CA VAL A 246 -0.83 8.86 -25.70
C VAL A 246 0.29 8.17 -26.47
N THR A 247 1.53 8.62 -26.27
CA THR A 247 2.69 7.89 -26.77
C THR A 247 2.90 6.68 -25.86
N CYS A 248 2.94 5.49 -26.48
CA CYS A 248 3.02 4.24 -25.75
C CYS A 248 3.95 3.27 -26.48
N LYS A 249 4.79 2.58 -25.73
CA LYS A 249 5.54 1.42 -26.21
C LYS A 249 5.50 0.31 -25.20
N GLY A 250 5.38 -0.92 -25.69
CA GLY A 250 5.39 -2.10 -24.84
C GLY A 250 6.19 -3.24 -25.46
N ALA A 251 6.84 -4.02 -24.63
CA ALA A 251 7.56 -5.23 -24.97
C ALA A 251 7.04 -6.42 -24.17
N VAL A 252 6.81 -7.53 -24.86
CA VAL A 252 6.38 -8.79 -24.26
C VAL A 252 7.62 -9.65 -23.97
N HIS A 253 7.66 -10.21 -22.78
CA HIS A 253 8.74 -11.07 -22.29
C HIS A 253 8.23 -12.49 -22.04
N GLY A 254 7.86 -13.17 -23.09
CA GLY A 254 7.30 -14.51 -23.07
C GLY A 254 6.64 -14.89 -24.38
N THR A 255 5.82 -15.92 -24.37
CA THR A 255 5.12 -16.46 -25.53
C THR A 255 3.64 -16.66 -25.22
N PHE A 256 2.76 -16.15 -26.05
CA PHE A 256 1.33 -16.29 -25.81
C PHE A 256 0.82 -17.72 -26.00
N GLY A 257 0.12 -18.24 -25.00
CA GLY A 257 -0.68 -19.48 -25.10
C GLY A 257 0.14 -20.76 -25.16
N ASP A 258 1.37 -20.76 -24.71
CA ASP A 258 2.15 -21.98 -24.52
C ASP A 258 2.15 -22.44 -23.03
N THR A 259 2.97 -23.41 -22.69
CA THR A 259 3.10 -23.94 -21.32
C THR A 259 4.42 -23.54 -20.63
N ALA A 260 5.21 -22.73 -21.29
CA ALA A 260 6.44 -22.19 -20.71
C ALA A 260 6.09 -21.05 -19.74
N ALA A 261 6.83 -20.94 -18.66
CA ALA A 261 6.63 -19.84 -17.74
C ALA A 261 7.14 -18.53 -18.34
N ASP A 262 6.28 -17.56 -18.45
CA ASP A 262 6.55 -16.23 -18.96
C ASP A 262 7.04 -15.25 -17.87
N LYS A 263 7.50 -14.09 -18.29
CA LYS A 263 7.89 -12.98 -17.40
C LYS A 263 6.87 -11.84 -17.43
N GLY A 264 5.93 -11.86 -18.39
CA GLY A 264 4.93 -10.81 -18.55
C GLY A 264 5.31 -9.79 -19.62
N TYR A 265 5.03 -8.53 -19.35
CA TYR A 265 5.33 -7.44 -20.29
C TYR A 265 5.62 -6.11 -19.59
N VAL A 266 6.33 -5.24 -20.29
CA VAL A 266 6.63 -3.87 -19.87
C VAL A 266 5.91 -2.89 -20.78
N VAL A 267 5.35 -1.82 -20.24
CA VAL A 267 4.75 -0.72 -21.03
C VAL A 267 5.20 0.62 -20.47
N GLU A 268 5.66 1.47 -21.35
CA GLU A 268 5.94 2.86 -21.06
C GLU A 268 4.99 3.78 -21.79
N MET A 269 4.54 4.81 -21.11
CA MET A 269 3.61 5.79 -21.66
C MET A 269 4.00 7.21 -21.32
N ALA A 270 3.84 8.11 -22.31
CA ALA A 270 3.79 9.55 -22.09
C ALA A 270 2.37 10.04 -22.35
N ILE A 271 1.73 10.55 -21.32
CA ILE A 271 0.35 11.02 -21.30
C ILE A 271 0.38 12.53 -21.26
N PRO A 272 -0.03 13.24 -22.34
CA PRO A 272 -0.05 14.70 -22.33
C PRO A 272 -0.87 15.27 -21.17
N ARG A 273 -0.32 16.21 -20.42
CA ARG A 273 -1.03 16.85 -19.29
C ARG A 273 -2.32 17.56 -19.71
N THR A 274 -2.43 17.91 -20.99
CA THR A 274 -3.67 18.47 -21.56
C THR A 274 -4.83 17.49 -21.58
N LEU A 275 -4.58 16.18 -21.52
CA LEU A 275 -5.60 15.13 -21.38
C LEU A 275 -5.99 14.89 -19.92
N LEU A 276 -5.17 15.36 -19.01
CA LEU A 276 -5.30 15.12 -17.57
C LEU A 276 -5.77 16.38 -16.87
N ARG A 277 -6.65 16.24 -15.89
CA ARG A 277 -7.05 17.35 -15.02
C ARG A 277 -6.18 17.33 -13.76
N VAL A 278 -4.99 17.92 -13.85
CA VAL A 278 -4.12 18.09 -12.68
C VAL A 278 -4.67 19.21 -11.81
N VAL A 279 -4.97 18.94 -10.56
CA VAL A 279 -5.44 19.92 -9.58
C VAL A 279 -4.57 19.83 -8.33
N ALA A 280 -4.00 20.95 -7.91
CA ALA A 280 -3.08 21.04 -6.78
C ALA A 280 -1.95 19.98 -6.85
N ASP A 281 -1.34 19.85 -8.04
CA ASP A 281 -0.29 18.87 -8.35
C ASP A 281 -0.69 17.40 -8.10
N ARG A 282 -1.97 17.08 -8.17
CA ARG A 282 -2.51 15.74 -7.95
C ARG A 282 -3.35 15.25 -9.12
N LEU A 283 -3.35 13.94 -9.27
CA LEU A 283 -4.27 13.14 -10.07
C LEU A 283 -4.79 12.00 -9.21
N MET A 284 -6.01 11.54 -9.49
CA MET A 284 -6.52 10.30 -8.91
C MET A 284 -6.35 9.17 -9.92
N PHE A 285 -5.86 8.04 -9.45
CA PHE A 285 -5.50 6.90 -10.29
C PHE A 285 -6.16 5.61 -9.80
N ASN A 286 -6.59 4.81 -10.73
CA ASN A 286 -6.97 3.42 -10.50
C ASN A 286 -6.55 2.56 -11.70
N ALA A 287 -6.37 1.28 -11.48
CA ALA A 287 -6.09 0.33 -12.54
C ALA A 287 -6.86 -0.97 -12.30
N THR A 288 -7.30 -1.58 -13.39
CA THR A 288 -7.84 -2.93 -13.39
C THR A 288 -6.93 -3.82 -14.21
N LEU A 289 -6.48 -4.89 -13.61
CA LEU A 289 -5.67 -5.94 -14.19
C LEU A 289 -6.60 -7.10 -14.54
N TYR A 290 -6.71 -7.42 -15.81
CA TYR A 290 -7.50 -8.55 -16.29
C TYR A 290 -6.59 -9.75 -16.54
N ASP A 291 -7.09 -10.93 -16.24
CA ASP A 291 -6.46 -12.22 -16.46
C ASP A 291 -7.56 -13.21 -16.88
N GLN A 292 -7.21 -14.28 -17.54
CA GLN A 292 -8.13 -15.36 -17.93
C GLN A 292 -8.96 -15.91 -16.74
N ASN A 293 -8.50 -15.77 -15.50
CA ASN A 293 -9.13 -16.27 -14.29
C ASN A 293 -9.88 -15.19 -13.48
N GLY A 294 -9.90 -13.93 -13.93
CA GLY A 294 -10.58 -12.86 -13.20
C GLY A 294 -9.99 -11.47 -13.41
N SER A 295 -10.12 -10.63 -12.40
CA SER A 295 -9.55 -9.29 -12.42
C SER A 295 -9.22 -8.81 -11.02
N ASP A 296 -8.16 -7.99 -10.91
CA ASP A 296 -7.74 -7.29 -9.70
C ASP A 296 -7.74 -5.78 -9.92
N THR A 297 -7.92 -5.02 -8.84
CA THR A 297 -7.93 -3.54 -8.86
C THR A 297 -7.40 -3.00 -7.54
N PHE A 298 -6.84 -1.79 -7.57
CA PHE A 298 -6.33 -1.14 -6.35
C PHE A 298 -7.42 -0.83 -5.34
N THR A 299 -8.56 -0.41 -5.83
CA THR A 299 -9.70 -0.05 -4.98
C THR A 299 -10.88 -0.87 -5.43
N GLY A 300 -11.49 -1.59 -4.52
CA GLY A 300 -12.72 -2.35 -4.82
C GLY A 300 -13.72 -1.47 -5.57
N LEU A 301 -13.60 -1.44 -6.82
CA LEU A 301 -14.48 -1.07 -7.90
C LEU A 301 -15.69 -0.20 -7.66
N THR A 302 -15.63 1.05 -7.93
CA THR A 302 -16.72 1.62 -8.72
C THR A 302 -16.16 2.78 -9.52
N ALA A 303 -16.50 2.87 -10.79
CA ALA A 303 -16.21 3.99 -11.67
C ALA A 303 -16.79 5.33 -11.17
N THR A 304 -17.30 5.40 -9.96
CA THR A 304 -17.99 6.56 -9.38
C THR A 304 -17.45 6.99 -8.02
N ASN A 305 -16.54 6.22 -7.40
CA ASN A 305 -15.95 6.55 -6.09
C ASN A 305 -14.53 7.07 -6.28
N TYR A 306 -14.38 8.16 -7.00
CA TYR A 306 -13.07 8.75 -7.34
C TYR A 306 -12.27 9.20 -6.12
N GLU A 307 -12.94 9.56 -5.04
CA GLU A 307 -12.33 9.88 -3.74
C GLU A 307 -11.61 8.70 -3.10
N LYS A 308 -11.93 7.49 -3.56
CA LYS A 308 -11.29 6.23 -3.11
C LYS A 308 -10.10 5.81 -3.96
N TRP A 309 -9.84 6.49 -5.06
CA TRP A 309 -8.72 6.18 -5.91
C TRP A 309 -7.41 6.67 -5.32
N LEU A 310 -6.31 6.13 -5.80
CA LEU A 310 -4.99 6.46 -5.28
C LEU A 310 -4.52 7.81 -5.84
N PRO A 311 -4.08 8.76 -5.01
CA PRO A 311 -3.51 10.00 -5.49
C PRO A 311 -2.10 9.78 -6.04
N ILE A 312 -1.88 10.26 -7.27
CA ILE A 312 -0.55 10.51 -7.84
C ILE A 312 -0.19 11.95 -7.56
N VAL A 313 0.94 12.19 -6.91
CA VAL A 313 1.43 13.52 -6.55
C VAL A 313 2.56 13.92 -7.48
N LEU A 314 2.35 15.02 -8.20
CA LEU A 314 3.30 15.58 -9.17
C LEU A 314 4.08 16.73 -8.54
N LYS A 315 4.86 16.46 -7.49
CA LYS A 315 5.61 17.48 -6.79
C LYS A 315 6.98 16.96 -6.38
N ALA A 316 7.99 17.82 -6.47
CA ALA A 316 9.31 17.47 -5.94
C ALA A 316 9.22 17.23 -4.43
N ALA A 317 9.93 16.24 -3.94
CA ALA A 317 9.89 15.72 -2.57
C ALA A 317 10.29 16.69 -1.44
N THR A 318 10.34 18.00 -1.69
CA THR A 318 10.81 19.01 -0.73
C THR A 318 9.74 19.64 0.14
N ASP A 319 8.46 19.46 -0.18
CA ASP A 319 7.38 19.99 0.63
C ASP A 319 6.64 18.87 1.35
N PRO A 320 6.48 18.92 2.68
CA PRO A 320 5.62 18.00 3.38
C PRO A 320 4.18 18.18 2.85
N GLU A 321 3.61 17.12 2.31
CA GLU A 321 2.21 17.15 1.93
C GLU A 321 1.30 17.11 3.15
N PRO A 322 0.11 17.74 3.05
CA PRO A 322 -0.96 17.49 4.01
C PRO A 322 -1.25 16.00 4.05
N LEU A 323 -1.22 15.45 5.23
CA LEU A 323 -1.40 14.03 5.47
C LEU A 323 -2.84 13.60 5.13
N PRO A 324 -3.06 12.35 4.73
CA PRO A 324 -4.40 11.80 4.62
C PRO A 324 -5.15 12.02 5.92
N GLY A 325 -6.22 12.80 5.90
CA GLY A 325 -7.03 13.15 7.09
C GLY A 325 -7.28 14.64 7.29
N GLU A 326 -6.49 15.54 6.71
CA GLU A 326 -6.82 16.97 6.69
C GLU A 326 -7.59 17.31 5.41
N GLY A 327 -8.89 16.97 5.41
CA GLY A 327 -9.82 17.33 4.33
C GLY A 327 -10.12 16.21 3.34
N ASP A 328 -9.50 15.06 3.43
CA ASP A 328 -9.80 13.90 2.59
C ASP A 328 -10.76 12.96 3.34
N THR A 329 -12.03 12.96 2.93
CA THR A 329 -13.05 12.01 3.42
C THR A 329 -13.03 10.70 2.65
N GLY A 330 -12.06 10.51 1.78
CA GLY A 330 -11.92 9.34 0.92
C GLY A 330 -10.87 8.37 1.42
N THR A 331 -11.24 7.18 1.66
CA THR A 331 -10.51 5.93 1.84
C THR A 331 -9.19 6.00 2.61
N GLY A 332 -9.23 5.39 3.76
CA GLY A 332 -8.01 4.92 4.41
C GLY A 332 -7.18 4.02 3.46
N PRO A 333 -5.87 3.97 3.69
CA PRO A 333 -4.97 3.12 2.92
C PRO A 333 -5.45 1.67 2.88
N SER A 334 -5.33 1.02 1.74
CA SER A 334 -5.69 -0.39 1.57
C SER A 334 -4.44 -1.26 1.48
N TRP A 335 -4.51 -2.41 2.11
CA TRP A 335 -3.45 -3.40 2.02
C TRP A 335 -3.62 -4.25 0.76
N ASN A 336 -2.53 -4.46 0.05
CA ASN A 336 -2.42 -5.53 -0.93
C ASN A 336 -1.49 -6.60 -0.38
N ASN A 337 -1.93 -7.85 -0.40
CA ASN A 337 -1.10 -8.99 -0.04
C ASN A 337 -0.13 -9.28 -1.19
N GLY A 338 1.05 -8.66 -1.14
CA GLY A 338 2.17 -9.21 -1.88
C GLY A 338 2.56 -10.54 -1.25
N ASP A 339 2.39 -11.61 -1.97
CA ASP A 339 2.72 -13.00 -1.68
C ASP A 339 2.90 -13.40 -0.20
N THR A 340 1.83 -13.87 0.42
CA THR A 340 1.85 -14.33 1.82
C THR A 340 2.30 -15.79 1.99
N GLU A 341 2.48 -16.55 0.92
CA GLU A 341 2.69 -18.00 1.03
C GLU A 341 4.02 -18.55 0.48
N GLY A 342 4.89 -17.74 -0.09
CA GLY A 342 5.95 -18.32 -0.91
C GLY A 342 7.39 -17.96 -0.62
N ALA A 343 7.65 -16.92 0.08
CA ALA A 343 8.97 -16.30 0.07
C ALA A 343 10.09 -17.09 0.77
N TRP A 344 9.77 -18.08 1.57
CA TRP A 344 10.79 -18.81 2.31
C TRP A 344 10.49 -20.32 2.35
N LYS A 345 10.86 -20.99 1.28
CA LYS A 345 11.12 -22.45 1.30
C LYS A 345 12.59 -22.69 1.53
#